data_ffd2ad60c5f8628b30d0cfd5f6792ae5
#
_entry.id   ffd2ad60c5f8628b30d0cfd5f6792ae5
#
_cell.length_a   1.000
_cell.length_b   1.000
_cell.length_c   1.000
_cell.angle_alpha   90.00
_cell.angle_beta   90.00
_cell.angle_gamma   90.00
#
_symmetry.space_group_name_H-M   'P 1'
#
loop_
_entity.id
_entity.type
_entity.pdbx_description
1 polymer ?
#
loop_
_entity_poly.entity_id
_entity_poly.type
_entity_poly.pdbx_seq_one_letter_code
_entity_poly.pdbx_strand_id
1 'polypeptide(L)'
;MPKHIIDFNKGENMSLEVIIKRSDFRLAKNGKNFLSLVFEDKSGQIPGKYWDASEEDAEHYHVGAVVQLEGRRDLYQGKPQVNITRLGVLDPKTVDMSQFVQTAPMKRKDMEAEFDDVFLQITNGSWNRIVRYLFKKYHDRFFTSAAAKTNHHDFQGGLAYHTLSMVRMAENIADQYPQINRALLIAGACLHDFGKIIELTGSLDIEYTFEGNMLGHIMIVDEEIVKAASALDISLESEDMILLRHMILSHHGLLEYGSPERPKLLEAEVLHNIDMMDASINMITKALDKTEKGKFSERIFGLDNRSFYKHS
;
A
#
# COMPACT_ATOMS: atom_id res chain seq x y z
N MET A 1 -25.47 -13.13 -8.75
CA MET A 1 -24.33 -12.26 -8.43
C MET A 1 -23.50 -12.11 -9.68
N PRO A 2 -22.89 -10.98 -9.98
CA PRO A 2 -21.97 -10.88 -11.11
C PRO A 2 -20.81 -11.87 -10.91
N LYS A 3 -20.38 -12.54 -11.98
CA LYS A 3 -19.21 -13.42 -11.96
C LYS A 3 -17.93 -12.59 -11.87
N HIS A 4 -16.95 -13.09 -11.15
CA HIS A 4 -15.61 -12.54 -11.02
C HIS A 4 -14.58 -13.37 -11.79
N ILE A 5 -13.36 -12.85 -11.96
CA ILE A 5 -12.28 -13.51 -12.74
C ILE A 5 -12.10 -14.98 -12.33
N ILE A 6 -12.15 -15.26 -11.04
CA ILE A 6 -11.89 -16.61 -10.51
C ILE A 6 -13.03 -17.60 -10.77
N ASP A 7 -14.26 -17.13 -11.00
CA ASP A 7 -15.45 -17.96 -11.16
C ASP A 7 -15.56 -18.61 -12.55
N PHE A 8 -14.73 -18.19 -13.51
CA PHE A 8 -14.73 -18.76 -14.85
C PHE A 8 -13.83 -20.00 -14.95
N ASN A 9 -14.28 -21.03 -15.62
CA ASN A 9 -13.52 -22.24 -15.88
C ASN A 9 -12.77 -22.16 -17.22
N LYS A 10 -11.79 -23.04 -17.43
CA LYS A 10 -11.10 -23.18 -18.72
C LYS A 10 -12.11 -23.42 -19.83
N GLY A 11 -12.00 -22.64 -20.91
CA GLY A 11 -12.86 -22.72 -22.09
C GLY A 11 -14.17 -21.94 -21.98
N GLU A 12 -14.47 -21.33 -20.84
CA GLU A 12 -15.67 -20.52 -20.61
C GLU A 12 -15.52 -19.11 -21.19
N ASN A 13 -16.58 -18.59 -21.79
CA ASN A 13 -16.62 -17.22 -22.27
C ASN A 13 -16.78 -16.27 -21.06
N MET A 14 -15.96 -15.22 -21.05
CA MET A 14 -15.92 -14.17 -20.04
C MET A 14 -16.50 -12.89 -20.61
N SER A 15 -17.36 -12.23 -19.86
CA SER A 15 -17.81 -10.86 -20.11
C SER A 15 -17.96 -10.18 -18.75
N LEU A 16 -17.02 -9.28 -18.41
CA LEU A 16 -16.98 -8.62 -17.10
C LEU A 16 -16.24 -7.29 -17.18
N GLU A 17 -16.55 -6.43 -16.27
CA GLU A 17 -15.80 -5.19 -16.04
C GLU A 17 -14.58 -5.48 -15.18
N VAL A 18 -13.41 -4.97 -15.57
CA VAL A 18 -12.12 -5.15 -14.87
C VAL A 18 -11.26 -3.92 -15.02
N ILE A 19 -10.29 -3.76 -14.12
CA ILE A 19 -9.28 -2.73 -14.25
C ILE A 19 -8.02 -3.29 -14.91
N ILE A 20 -7.35 -2.48 -15.73
CA ILE A 20 -6.03 -2.82 -16.27
C ILE A 20 -4.99 -2.50 -15.18
N LYS A 21 -4.39 -3.54 -14.62
CA LYS A 21 -3.32 -3.41 -13.62
C LYS A 21 -1.95 -3.22 -14.26
N ARG A 22 -1.74 -3.80 -15.44
CA ARG A 22 -0.49 -3.70 -16.19
C ARG A 22 -0.77 -3.63 -17.67
N SER A 23 -0.03 -2.77 -18.38
CA SER A 23 -0.11 -2.60 -19.83
C SER A 23 1.28 -2.37 -20.41
N ASP A 24 1.81 -3.36 -21.16
CA ASP A 24 3.11 -3.27 -21.82
C ASP A 24 2.92 -3.34 -23.34
N PHE A 25 3.33 -2.32 -24.07
CA PHE A 25 3.36 -2.34 -25.52
C PHE A 25 4.62 -3.06 -26.01
N ARG A 26 4.44 -4.12 -26.81
CA ARG A 26 5.51 -5.01 -27.19
C ARG A 26 5.45 -5.40 -28.67
N LEU A 27 6.64 -5.72 -29.25
CA LEU A 27 6.78 -6.26 -30.57
C LEU A 27 6.90 -7.81 -30.49
N ALA A 28 6.04 -8.52 -31.21
CA ALA A 28 6.09 -9.97 -31.30
C ALA A 28 7.15 -10.44 -32.32
N LYS A 29 7.55 -11.70 -32.23
CA LYS A 29 8.56 -12.31 -33.15
C LYS A 29 8.17 -12.26 -34.63
N ASN A 30 6.88 -12.15 -34.93
CA ASN A 30 6.34 -12.02 -36.28
C ASN A 30 6.28 -10.57 -36.81
N GLY A 31 6.84 -9.60 -36.05
CA GLY A 31 6.88 -8.19 -36.41
C GLY A 31 5.58 -7.41 -36.12
N LYS A 32 4.57 -8.03 -35.50
CA LYS A 32 3.31 -7.36 -35.13
C LYS A 32 3.37 -6.84 -33.70
N ASN A 33 2.80 -5.67 -33.47
CA ASN A 33 2.68 -5.11 -32.12
C ASN A 33 1.53 -5.79 -31.35
N PHE A 34 1.67 -5.84 -30.03
CA PHE A 34 0.62 -6.28 -29.12
C PHE A 34 0.75 -5.60 -27.75
N LEU A 35 -0.37 -5.50 -27.05
CA LEU A 35 -0.38 -5.14 -25.62
C LEU A 35 -0.39 -6.41 -24.78
N SER A 36 0.57 -6.51 -23.87
CA SER A 36 0.57 -7.52 -22.81
C SER A 36 -0.15 -6.91 -21.61
N LEU A 37 -1.37 -7.34 -21.35
CA LEU A 37 -2.26 -6.79 -20.34
C LEU A 37 -2.38 -7.73 -19.15
N VAL A 38 -2.53 -7.17 -17.95
CA VAL A 38 -3.01 -7.89 -16.77
C VAL A 38 -4.27 -7.18 -16.28
N PHE A 39 -5.35 -7.92 -16.22
CA PHE A 39 -6.64 -7.45 -15.70
C PHE A 39 -6.80 -7.89 -14.25
N GLU A 40 -7.47 -7.07 -13.46
CA GLU A 40 -7.73 -7.33 -12.05
C GLU A 40 -9.18 -7.02 -11.69
N ASP A 41 -9.75 -7.84 -10.82
CA ASP A 41 -10.93 -7.55 -10.02
C ASP A 41 -10.68 -7.97 -8.56
N LYS A 42 -11.66 -7.81 -7.67
CA LYS A 42 -11.53 -8.20 -6.25
C LYS A 42 -11.17 -9.67 -6.01
N SER A 43 -11.42 -10.53 -6.98
CA SER A 43 -11.21 -11.97 -6.85
C SER A 43 -9.82 -12.40 -7.28
N GLY A 44 -9.15 -11.62 -8.13
CA GLY A 44 -7.82 -11.95 -8.60
C GLY A 44 -7.44 -11.28 -9.92
N GLN A 45 -6.41 -11.84 -10.55
CA GLN A 45 -5.81 -11.30 -11.77
C GLN A 45 -5.84 -12.33 -12.89
N ILE A 46 -5.95 -11.85 -14.14
CA ILE A 46 -5.82 -12.68 -15.33
C ILE A 46 -5.02 -11.94 -16.41
N PRO A 47 -3.91 -12.52 -16.92
CA PRO A 47 -3.19 -11.95 -18.05
C PRO A 47 -3.92 -12.19 -19.36
N GLY A 48 -3.74 -11.27 -20.30
CA GLY A 48 -4.26 -11.38 -21.68
C GLY A 48 -3.34 -10.68 -22.67
N LYS A 49 -3.53 -10.98 -23.96
CA LYS A 49 -2.82 -10.30 -25.03
C LYS A 49 -3.83 -9.69 -25.98
N TYR A 50 -3.68 -8.39 -26.24
CA TYR A 50 -4.42 -7.68 -27.26
C TYR A 50 -3.52 -7.55 -28.50
N TRP A 51 -3.84 -8.34 -29.51
CA TRP A 51 -3.01 -8.48 -30.72
C TRP A 51 -3.28 -7.36 -31.73
N ASP A 52 -2.30 -7.09 -32.60
CA ASP A 52 -2.33 -6.06 -33.64
C ASP A 52 -2.62 -4.65 -33.06
N ALA A 53 -2.11 -4.37 -31.85
CA ALA A 53 -2.32 -3.11 -31.14
C ALA A 53 -1.59 -1.94 -31.82
N SER A 54 -2.25 -0.79 -31.88
CA SER A 54 -1.70 0.49 -32.30
C SER A 54 -1.10 1.27 -31.10
N GLU A 55 -0.38 2.37 -31.36
CA GLU A 55 0.05 3.30 -30.31
C GLU A 55 -1.16 3.96 -29.64
N GLU A 56 -2.23 4.25 -30.37
CA GLU A 56 -3.49 4.77 -29.84
C GLU A 56 -4.16 3.78 -28.88
N ASP A 57 -4.11 2.47 -29.18
CA ASP A 57 -4.58 1.44 -28.25
C ASP A 57 -3.78 1.44 -26.95
N ALA A 58 -2.47 1.68 -27.01
CA ALA A 58 -1.64 1.77 -25.82
C ALA A 58 -1.99 2.98 -24.93
N GLU A 59 -2.40 4.09 -25.53
CA GLU A 59 -2.90 5.26 -24.81
C GLU A 59 -4.27 4.99 -24.17
N HIS A 60 -5.16 4.28 -24.87
CA HIS A 60 -6.50 3.96 -24.36
C HIS A 60 -6.49 2.87 -23.29
N TYR A 61 -5.68 1.82 -23.45
CA TYR A 61 -5.60 0.69 -22.54
C TYR A 61 -4.42 0.84 -21.55
N HIS A 62 -4.32 2.02 -20.93
CA HIS A 62 -3.29 2.31 -19.94
C HIS A 62 -3.58 1.67 -18.58
N VAL A 63 -2.59 1.61 -17.71
CA VAL A 63 -2.75 1.18 -16.32
C VAL A 63 -3.77 2.07 -15.60
N GLY A 64 -4.74 1.47 -14.94
CA GLY A 64 -5.82 2.16 -14.25
C GLY A 64 -7.08 2.37 -15.10
N ALA A 65 -7.06 2.11 -16.40
CA ALA A 65 -8.27 2.13 -17.22
C ALA A 65 -9.21 0.98 -16.80
N VAL A 66 -10.48 1.31 -16.59
CA VAL A 66 -11.54 0.32 -16.40
C VAL A 66 -12.09 -0.06 -17.76
N VAL A 67 -12.20 -1.36 -18.00
CA VAL A 67 -12.60 -1.88 -19.30
C VAL A 67 -13.68 -2.95 -19.18
N GLN A 68 -14.58 -2.98 -20.15
CA GLN A 68 -15.40 -4.15 -20.43
C GLN A 68 -14.53 -5.16 -21.19
N LEU A 69 -14.21 -6.27 -20.55
CA LEU A 69 -13.43 -7.37 -21.10
C LEU A 69 -14.37 -8.47 -21.59
N GLU A 70 -14.29 -8.78 -22.89
CA GLU A 70 -14.91 -9.95 -23.47
C GLU A 70 -13.82 -10.88 -24.02
N GLY A 71 -13.91 -12.17 -23.72
CA GLY A 71 -12.92 -13.13 -24.16
C GLY A 71 -13.25 -14.55 -23.70
N ARG A 72 -12.28 -15.44 -23.86
CA ARG A 72 -12.41 -16.83 -23.42
C ARG A 72 -11.26 -17.16 -22.47
N ARG A 73 -11.59 -17.70 -21.29
CA ARG A 73 -10.57 -18.18 -20.36
C ARG A 73 -9.89 -19.42 -20.91
N ASP A 74 -8.56 -19.42 -20.90
CA ASP A 74 -7.72 -20.51 -21.35
C ASP A 74 -6.55 -20.74 -20.40
N LEU A 75 -5.71 -21.73 -20.70
CA LEU A 75 -4.45 -21.98 -19.99
C LEU A 75 -3.28 -21.87 -20.98
N TYR A 76 -2.28 -21.10 -20.62
CA TYR A 76 -1.01 -21.05 -21.32
C TYR A 76 0.11 -21.52 -20.39
N GLN A 77 0.81 -22.61 -20.77
CA GLN A 77 1.83 -23.25 -19.91
C GLN A 77 1.33 -23.55 -18.48
N GLY A 78 0.07 -24.00 -18.38
CA GLY A 78 -0.56 -24.32 -17.10
C GLY A 78 -1.08 -23.13 -16.28
N LYS A 79 -0.86 -21.90 -16.73
CA LYS A 79 -1.33 -20.66 -16.05
C LYS A 79 -2.59 -20.11 -16.73
N PRO A 80 -3.56 -19.61 -15.96
CA PRO A 80 -4.74 -18.96 -16.51
C PRO A 80 -4.38 -17.75 -17.37
N GLN A 81 -5.07 -17.61 -18.51
CA GLN A 81 -5.03 -16.41 -19.35
C GLN A 81 -6.41 -16.17 -19.99
N VAL A 82 -6.65 -14.97 -20.49
CA VAL A 82 -7.80 -14.64 -21.32
C VAL A 82 -7.36 -14.43 -22.78
N ASN A 83 -8.04 -15.12 -23.70
CA ASN A 83 -7.97 -14.81 -25.12
C ASN A 83 -9.01 -13.73 -25.39
N ILE A 84 -8.54 -12.48 -25.53
CA ILE A 84 -9.38 -11.29 -25.66
C ILE A 84 -10.07 -11.32 -27.03
N THR A 85 -11.39 -11.17 -27.06
CA THR A 85 -12.19 -10.99 -28.29
C THR A 85 -12.62 -9.54 -28.46
N ARG A 86 -12.90 -8.84 -27.38
CA ARG A 86 -13.26 -7.43 -27.38
C ARG A 86 -12.79 -6.76 -26.08
N LEU A 87 -12.36 -5.51 -26.22
CA LEU A 87 -11.97 -4.66 -25.09
C LEU A 87 -12.56 -3.27 -25.34
N GLY A 88 -13.23 -2.70 -24.34
CA GLY A 88 -13.82 -1.37 -24.44
C GLY A 88 -13.58 -0.58 -23.15
N VAL A 89 -13.05 0.64 -23.26
CA VAL A 89 -12.82 1.52 -22.10
C VAL A 89 -14.16 2.04 -21.58
N LEU A 90 -14.34 2.01 -20.26
CA LEU A 90 -15.49 2.56 -19.56
C LEU A 90 -15.15 3.96 -19.00
N ASP A 91 -16.15 4.84 -18.93
CA ASP A 91 -15.96 6.16 -18.30
C ASP A 91 -15.74 5.98 -16.78
N PRO A 92 -14.56 6.37 -16.23
CA PRO A 92 -14.26 6.24 -14.81
C PRO A 92 -15.28 6.90 -13.87
N LYS A 93 -16.03 7.89 -14.38
CA LYS A 93 -17.07 8.59 -13.61
C LYS A 93 -18.34 7.77 -13.39
N THR A 94 -18.55 6.74 -14.22
CA THR A 94 -19.74 5.88 -14.18
C THR A 94 -19.50 4.57 -13.44
N VAL A 95 -18.25 4.30 -13.06
CA VAL A 95 -17.81 3.02 -12.50
C VAL A 95 -17.39 3.18 -11.05
N ASP A 96 -17.86 2.30 -10.18
CA ASP A 96 -17.39 2.24 -8.80
C ASP A 96 -16.04 1.50 -8.75
N MET A 97 -14.96 2.29 -8.66
CA MET A 97 -13.58 1.78 -8.61
C MET A 97 -13.36 0.78 -7.46
N SER A 98 -14.13 0.89 -6.38
CA SER A 98 -14.04 -0.05 -5.26
C SER A 98 -14.43 -1.50 -5.62
N GLN A 99 -15.01 -1.72 -6.79
CA GLN A 99 -15.36 -3.06 -7.28
C GLN A 99 -14.16 -3.80 -7.89
N PHE A 100 -13.12 -3.11 -8.31
CA PHE A 100 -11.98 -3.67 -9.04
C PHE A 100 -10.71 -3.75 -8.20
N VAL A 101 -10.49 -2.79 -7.34
CA VAL A 101 -9.27 -2.68 -6.53
C VAL A 101 -9.60 -2.99 -5.08
N GLN A 102 -8.74 -3.76 -4.43
CA GLN A 102 -8.81 -3.84 -2.98
C GLN A 102 -8.55 -2.44 -2.41
N THR A 103 -9.47 -1.97 -1.59
CA THR A 103 -9.38 -0.68 -0.91
C THR A 103 -9.31 -0.90 0.59
N ALA A 104 -8.82 0.10 1.32
CA ALA A 104 -8.89 0.09 2.77
C ALA A 104 -10.31 -0.25 3.26
N PRO A 105 -10.46 -1.02 4.35
CA PRO A 105 -11.78 -1.36 4.91
C PRO A 105 -12.52 -0.16 5.49
N MET A 106 -11.87 1.00 5.54
CA MET A 106 -12.41 2.28 6.00
C MET A 106 -12.45 3.28 4.84
N LYS A 107 -13.52 4.07 4.75
CA LYS A 107 -13.65 5.08 3.70
C LYS A 107 -12.65 6.22 3.91
N ARG A 108 -12.12 6.78 2.82
CA ARG A 108 -11.17 7.90 2.85
C ARG A 108 -11.66 9.05 3.75
N LYS A 109 -12.91 9.49 3.59
CA LYS A 109 -13.49 10.58 4.39
C LYS A 109 -13.45 10.30 5.90
N ASP A 110 -13.69 9.05 6.29
CA ASP A 110 -13.68 8.66 7.69
C ASP A 110 -12.26 8.62 8.23
N MET A 111 -11.28 8.18 7.42
CA MET A 111 -9.86 8.24 7.75
C MET A 111 -9.37 9.69 7.91
N GLU A 112 -9.75 10.58 6.98
CA GLU A 112 -9.42 12.01 7.05
C GLU A 112 -9.94 12.65 8.35
N ALA A 113 -11.19 12.36 8.72
CA ALA A 113 -11.79 12.88 9.96
C ALA A 113 -11.06 12.36 11.22
N GLU A 114 -10.68 11.08 11.24
CA GLU A 114 -9.93 10.50 12.36
C GLU A 114 -8.53 11.12 12.48
N PHE A 115 -7.85 11.38 11.37
CA PHE A 115 -6.55 12.08 11.42
C PHE A 115 -6.67 13.50 11.97
N ASP A 116 -7.75 14.21 11.71
CA ASP A 116 -7.96 15.55 12.31
C ASP A 116 -7.99 15.46 13.86
N ASP A 117 -8.62 14.42 14.42
CA ASP A 117 -8.63 14.17 15.86
C ASP A 117 -7.25 13.74 16.38
N VAL A 118 -6.52 12.89 15.61
CA VAL A 118 -5.15 12.46 15.93
C VAL A 118 -4.20 13.65 16.02
N PHE A 119 -4.29 14.60 15.09
CA PHE A 119 -3.42 15.79 15.11
C PHE A 119 -3.64 16.66 16.34
N LEU A 120 -4.82 16.67 16.97
CA LEU A 120 -5.07 17.41 18.21
C LEU A 120 -4.33 16.78 19.41
N GLN A 121 -3.99 15.51 19.34
CA GLN A 121 -3.28 14.80 20.41
C GLN A 121 -1.76 15.05 20.39
N ILE A 122 -1.22 15.55 19.28
CA ILE A 122 0.19 15.94 19.19
C ILE A 122 0.36 17.32 19.84
N THR A 123 0.49 17.35 21.16
CA THR A 123 0.50 18.59 21.94
C THR A 123 1.80 19.40 21.84
N ASN A 124 2.90 18.81 21.35
CA ASN A 124 4.15 19.52 21.08
C ASN A 124 4.00 20.34 19.79
N GLY A 125 4.28 21.65 19.86
CA GLY A 125 4.09 22.58 18.78
C GLY A 125 4.97 22.32 17.55
N SER A 126 6.22 21.89 17.74
CA SER A 126 7.15 21.57 16.65
C SER A 126 6.67 20.33 15.89
N TRP A 127 6.38 19.24 16.60
CA TRP A 127 5.92 17.99 16.00
C TRP A 127 4.57 18.16 15.29
N ASN A 128 3.61 18.85 15.92
CA ASN A 128 2.29 19.10 15.33
C ASN A 128 2.39 19.87 14.03
N ARG A 129 3.21 20.93 13.98
CA ARG A 129 3.41 21.75 12.78
C ARG A 129 4.06 20.94 11.65
N ILE A 130 5.06 20.09 11.94
CA ILE A 130 5.73 19.23 10.96
C ILE A 130 4.72 18.23 10.39
N VAL A 131 4.01 17.48 11.26
CA VAL A 131 3.02 16.47 10.83
C VAL A 131 1.95 17.11 9.94
N ARG A 132 1.30 18.19 10.40
CA ARG A 132 0.26 18.87 9.62
C ARG A 132 0.78 19.44 8.30
N TYR A 133 2.01 19.98 8.26
CA TYR A 133 2.61 20.48 7.04
C TYR A 133 2.78 19.38 6.00
N LEU A 134 3.33 18.23 6.39
CA LEU A 134 3.56 17.10 5.50
C LEU A 134 2.24 16.47 5.02
N PHE A 135 1.28 16.27 5.92
CA PHE A 135 -0.04 15.76 5.55
C PHE A 135 -0.78 16.71 4.61
N LYS A 136 -0.68 18.01 4.80
CA LYS A 136 -1.25 19.00 3.87
C LYS A 136 -0.55 19.00 2.51
N LYS A 137 0.79 18.91 2.50
CA LYS A 137 1.60 18.91 1.27
C LYS A 137 1.32 17.70 0.38
N TYR A 138 1.13 16.55 1.01
CA TYR A 138 1.00 15.26 0.32
C TYR A 138 -0.38 14.61 0.48
N HIS A 139 -1.40 15.38 0.81
CA HIS A 139 -2.72 14.91 1.20
C HIS A 139 -3.28 13.81 0.31
N ASP A 140 -3.45 14.08 -0.99
CA ASP A 140 -4.05 13.10 -1.90
C ASP A 140 -3.21 11.84 -2.05
N ARG A 141 -1.88 11.99 -2.14
CA ARG A 141 -0.97 10.85 -2.27
C ARG A 141 -1.01 9.97 -1.03
N PHE A 142 -1.01 10.52 0.17
CA PHE A 142 -1.07 9.77 1.41
C PHE A 142 -2.32 8.90 1.51
N PHE A 143 -3.49 9.47 1.20
CA PHE A 143 -4.78 8.75 1.29
C PHE A 143 -5.05 7.80 0.12
N THR A 144 -4.23 7.81 -0.92
CA THR A 144 -4.36 6.88 -2.05
C THR A 144 -3.26 5.84 -2.14
N SER A 145 -2.10 6.06 -1.49
CA SER A 145 -0.95 5.16 -1.55
C SER A 145 -1.21 3.84 -0.83
N ALA A 146 -0.59 2.78 -1.34
CA ALA A 146 -0.45 1.52 -0.62
C ALA A 146 0.68 1.60 0.42
N ALA A 147 0.63 0.77 1.45
CA ALA A 147 1.69 0.69 2.46
C ALA A 147 2.87 -0.19 2.03
N ALA A 148 2.67 -1.09 1.07
CA ALA A 148 3.72 -1.98 0.58
C ALA A 148 3.42 -2.46 -0.84
N LYS A 149 4.43 -3.01 -1.54
CA LYS A 149 4.26 -3.62 -2.86
C LYS A 149 3.52 -4.96 -2.81
N THR A 150 3.75 -5.80 -1.80
CA THR A 150 3.24 -7.19 -1.77
C THR A 150 2.87 -7.74 -0.39
N ASN A 151 3.35 -7.19 0.71
CA ASN A 151 3.27 -7.87 2.01
C ASN A 151 2.01 -7.53 2.81
N HIS A 152 1.85 -6.29 3.24
CA HIS A 152 0.74 -5.85 4.08
C HIS A 152 0.19 -4.53 3.54
N HIS A 153 -1.14 -4.35 3.65
CA HIS A 153 -1.82 -3.13 3.20
C HIS A 153 -1.46 -2.69 1.76
N ASP A 154 -1.30 -3.67 0.83
CA ASP A 154 -0.94 -3.50 -0.58
C ASP A 154 -2.14 -3.10 -1.45
N PHE A 155 -3.00 -2.25 -0.92
CA PHE A 155 -4.23 -1.77 -1.54
C PHE A 155 -4.34 -0.25 -1.47
N GLN A 156 -5.26 0.31 -2.25
CA GLN A 156 -5.49 1.76 -2.28
C GLN A 156 -5.92 2.28 -0.89
N GLY A 157 -5.23 3.31 -0.39
CA GLY A 157 -5.42 3.86 0.96
C GLY A 157 -4.82 2.99 2.07
N GLY A 158 -4.03 1.98 1.71
CA GLY A 158 -3.39 1.06 2.66
C GLY A 158 -2.44 1.76 3.61
N LEU A 159 -1.68 2.76 3.12
CA LEU A 159 -0.76 3.54 3.95
C LEU A 159 -1.52 4.32 5.04
N ALA A 160 -2.57 5.03 4.67
CA ALA A 160 -3.37 5.78 5.64
C ALA A 160 -4.05 4.85 6.66
N TYR A 161 -4.58 3.70 6.21
CA TYR A 161 -5.21 2.73 7.09
C TYR A 161 -4.21 2.08 8.05
N HIS A 162 -3.02 1.67 7.57
CA HIS A 162 -1.93 1.17 8.41
C HIS A 162 -1.51 2.21 9.46
N THR A 163 -1.28 3.46 9.03
CA THR A 163 -0.91 4.55 9.95
C THR A 163 -1.97 4.75 11.05
N LEU A 164 -3.27 4.72 10.73
CA LEU A 164 -4.33 4.79 11.73
C LEU A 164 -4.33 3.58 12.67
N SER A 165 -4.10 2.37 12.15
CA SER A 165 -3.95 1.17 12.97
C SER A 165 -2.81 1.34 14.00
N MET A 166 -1.67 1.83 13.53
CA MET A 166 -0.51 2.15 14.36
C MET A 166 -0.83 3.19 15.44
N VAL A 167 -1.50 4.29 15.06
CA VAL A 167 -1.89 5.35 16.01
C VAL A 167 -2.84 4.81 17.08
N ARG A 168 -3.86 4.04 16.73
CA ARG A 168 -4.80 3.43 17.70
C ARG A 168 -4.09 2.52 18.70
N MET A 169 -3.12 1.71 18.23
CA MET A 169 -2.29 0.89 19.12
C MET A 169 -1.41 1.77 20.02
N ALA A 170 -0.78 2.80 19.46
CA ALA A 170 0.04 3.76 20.21
C ALA A 170 -0.77 4.46 21.31
N GLU A 171 -2.00 4.88 21.02
CA GLU A 171 -2.90 5.50 21.99
C GLU A 171 -3.21 4.56 23.16
N ASN A 172 -3.61 3.31 22.86
CA ASN A 172 -3.92 2.32 23.89
C ASN A 172 -2.71 2.01 24.78
N ILE A 173 -1.52 1.92 24.20
CA ILE A 173 -0.29 1.67 24.96
C ILE A 173 0.06 2.89 25.82
N ALA A 174 -0.04 4.11 25.28
CA ALA A 174 0.23 5.34 26.03
C ALA A 174 -0.77 5.56 27.18
N ASP A 175 -2.02 5.14 27.03
CA ASP A 175 -3.02 5.18 28.10
C ASP A 175 -2.68 4.20 29.23
N GLN A 176 -2.08 3.06 28.91
CA GLN A 176 -1.67 2.06 29.91
C GLN A 176 -0.36 2.41 30.59
N TYR A 177 0.58 3.08 29.90
CA TYR A 177 1.93 3.38 30.38
C TYR A 177 2.19 4.90 30.42
N PRO A 178 1.92 5.57 31.56
CA PRO A 178 2.01 7.04 31.69
C PRO A 178 3.42 7.62 31.50
N GLN A 179 4.47 6.78 31.54
CA GLN A 179 5.85 7.19 31.28
C GLN A 179 6.14 7.43 29.80
N ILE A 180 5.25 7.01 28.89
CA ILE A 180 5.39 7.23 27.47
C ILE A 180 4.99 8.67 27.11
N ASN A 181 5.84 9.36 26.36
CA ASN A 181 5.48 10.62 25.74
C ASN A 181 4.49 10.38 24.60
N ARG A 182 3.18 10.44 24.92
CA ARG A 182 2.08 10.19 23.97
C ARG A 182 2.22 11.00 22.70
N ALA A 183 2.57 12.29 22.81
CA ALA A 183 2.64 13.17 21.65
C ALA A 183 3.79 12.77 20.70
N LEU A 184 4.94 12.35 21.23
CA LEU A 184 6.07 11.86 20.44
C LEU A 184 5.74 10.55 19.75
N LEU A 185 5.14 9.60 20.49
CA LEU A 185 4.76 8.29 19.93
C LEU A 185 3.74 8.43 18.80
N ILE A 186 2.72 9.27 18.97
CA ILE A 186 1.71 9.52 17.92
C ILE A 186 2.33 10.23 16.71
N ALA A 187 3.21 11.24 16.91
CA ALA A 187 3.89 11.90 15.81
C ALA A 187 4.80 10.93 15.04
N GLY A 188 5.53 10.06 15.74
CA GLY A 188 6.32 8.98 15.15
C GLY A 188 5.44 8.02 14.34
N ALA A 189 4.32 7.56 14.89
CA ALA A 189 3.39 6.68 14.22
C ALA A 189 2.78 7.32 12.95
N CYS A 190 2.49 8.62 12.96
CA CYS A 190 2.00 9.35 11.80
C CYS A 190 3.03 9.42 10.66
N LEU A 191 4.32 9.44 10.96
CA LEU A 191 5.37 9.76 9.99
C LEU A 191 6.28 8.58 9.63
N HIS A 192 6.31 7.46 10.40
CA HIS A 192 7.30 6.40 10.22
C HIS A 192 7.39 5.91 8.77
N ASP A 193 6.27 5.66 8.15
CA ASP A 193 6.11 5.15 6.79
C ASP A 193 5.76 6.22 5.74
N PHE A 194 5.70 7.48 6.13
CA PHE A 194 5.24 8.56 5.26
C PHE A 194 6.08 8.69 3.98
N GLY A 195 7.36 8.32 4.02
CA GLY A 195 8.25 8.31 2.84
C GLY A 195 7.81 7.37 1.73
N LYS A 196 6.97 6.38 2.02
CA LYS A 196 6.42 5.44 1.02
C LYS A 196 5.60 6.12 -0.08
N ILE A 197 5.04 7.29 0.17
CA ILE A 197 4.37 8.10 -0.86
C ILE A 197 5.33 8.55 -1.99
N ILE A 198 6.63 8.62 -1.71
CA ILE A 198 7.67 8.97 -2.68
C ILE A 198 8.40 7.72 -3.15
N GLU A 199 8.64 6.78 -2.24
CA GLU A 199 9.30 5.50 -2.51
C GLU A 199 8.55 4.67 -3.56
N LEU A 200 7.21 4.68 -3.52
CA LEU A 200 6.37 3.85 -4.39
C LEU A 200 5.63 4.69 -5.43
N THR A 201 5.38 4.06 -6.57
CA THR A 201 4.59 4.68 -7.63
C THR A 201 3.12 4.68 -7.36
N GLY A 202 2.20 4.85 -7.20
CA GLY A 202 0.76 4.78 -7.02
C GLY A 202 0.25 3.45 -6.45
N SER A 203 -1.07 3.29 -6.46
CA SER A 203 -1.78 2.18 -5.81
C SER A 203 -2.17 1.02 -6.72
N LEU A 204 -1.99 1.14 -8.03
CA LEU A 204 -2.45 0.14 -9.01
C LEU A 204 -1.32 -0.74 -9.51
N ASP A 205 -0.26 -0.15 -10.04
CA ASP A 205 0.97 -0.85 -10.40
C ASP A 205 2.08 -0.35 -9.46
N ILE A 206 2.19 -1.02 -8.31
CA ILE A 206 3.07 -0.58 -7.24
C ILE A 206 4.50 -1.00 -7.59
N GLU A 207 5.29 -0.04 -8.02
CA GLU A 207 6.72 -0.18 -8.31
C GLU A 207 7.52 0.79 -7.45
N TYR A 208 8.81 0.48 -7.24
CA TYR A 208 9.71 1.42 -6.61
C TYR A 208 10.07 2.53 -7.60
N THR A 209 10.02 3.77 -7.16
CA THR A 209 10.60 4.90 -7.89
C THR A 209 12.12 4.78 -7.94
N PHE A 210 12.79 5.54 -8.80
CA PHE A 210 14.26 5.60 -8.79
C PHE A 210 14.77 6.06 -7.42
N GLU A 211 14.18 7.11 -6.87
CA GLU A 211 14.51 7.66 -5.55
C GLU A 211 14.25 6.62 -4.45
N GLY A 212 13.11 5.93 -4.49
CA GLY A 212 12.77 4.88 -3.55
C GLY A 212 13.75 3.71 -3.55
N ASN A 213 14.18 3.25 -4.72
CA ASN A 213 15.18 2.18 -4.84
C ASN A 213 16.55 2.58 -4.28
N MET A 214 16.93 3.87 -4.42
CA MET A 214 18.27 4.34 -4.04
C MET A 214 18.38 4.75 -2.59
N LEU A 215 17.31 5.32 -2.01
CA LEU A 215 17.34 5.94 -0.68
C LEU A 215 16.48 5.19 0.36
N GLY A 216 15.37 4.58 -0.06
CA GLY A 216 14.40 3.97 0.84
C GLY A 216 13.56 5.01 1.62
N HIS A 217 12.34 4.61 2.03
CA HIS A 217 11.36 5.52 2.65
C HIS A 217 11.84 6.17 3.95
N ILE A 218 12.68 5.49 4.74
CA ILE A 218 13.23 6.03 6.01
C ILE A 218 14.03 7.31 5.76
N MET A 219 14.95 7.26 4.80
CA MET A 219 15.76 8.43 4.47
C MET A 219 14.95 9.51 3.78
N ILE A 220 14.02 9.12 2.92
CA ILE A 220 13.11 10.04 2.22
C ILE A 220 12.24 10.83 3.21
N VAL A 221 11.63 10.18 4.20
CA VAL A 221 10.80 10.89 5.17
C VAL A 221 11.64 11.76 6.12
N ASP A 222 12.84 11.34 6.52
CA ASP A 222 13.75 12.19 7.30
C ASP A 222 14.11 13.46 6.54
N GLU A 223 14.42 13.36 5.24
CA GLU A 223 14.65 14.51 4.36
C GLU A 223 13.44 15.43 4.26
N GLU A 224 12.24 14.88 4.13
CA GLU A 224 10.99 15.67 4.09
C GLU A 224 10.71 16.37 5.42
N ILE A 225 11.05 15.75 6.56
CA ILE A 225 10.99 16.40 7.87
C ILE A 225 11.96 17.59 7.95
N VAL A 226 13.19 17.43 7.44
CA VAL A 226 14.18 18.52 7.37
C VAL A 226 13.70 19.66 6.48
N LYS A 227 13.15 19.35 5.31
CA LYS A 227 12.56 20.36 4.41
C LYS A 227 11.38 21.09 5.07
N ALA A 228 10.52 20.36 5.77
CA ALA A 228 9.38 20.93 6.49
C ALA A 228 9.84 21.84 7.65
N ALA A 229 10.84 21.41 8.43
CA ALA A 229 11.42 22.22 9.50
C ALA A 229 11.98 23.55 8.98
N SER A 230 12.71 23.52 7.86
CA SER A 230 13.22 24.71 7.21
C SER A 230 12.09 25.64 6.74
N ALA A 231 11.03 25.09 6.12
CA ALA A 231 9.88 25.86 5.64
C ALA A 231 9.05 26.49 6.78
N LEU A 232 9.12 25.92 7.97
CA LEU A 232 8.37 26.35 9.16
C LEU A 232 9.22 27.17 10.16
N ASP A 233 10.48 27.44 9.85
CA ASP A 233 11.45 28.08 10.73
C ASP A 233 11.56 27.37 12.10
N ILE A 234 11.72 26.04 12.05
CA ILE A 234 11.93 25.18 13.22
C ILE A 234 13.39 24.74 13.24
N SER A 235 14.10 24.94 14.37
CA SER A 235 15.50 24.54 14.51
C SER A 235 15.66 23.03 14.53
N LEU A 236 16.48 22.50 13.63
CA LEU A 236 16.84 21.07 13.57
C LEU A 236 17.72 20.63 14.76
N GLU A 237 18.37 21.58 15.45
CA GLU A 237 19.23 21.30 16.60
C GLU A 237 18.43 21.19 17.90
N SER A 238 17.12 21.51 17.87
CA SER A 238 16.28 21.36 19.05
C SER A 238 16.12 19.89 19.44
N GLU A 239 16.04 19.62 20.75
CA GLU A 239 15.79 18.27 21.27
C GLU A 239 14.54 17.65 20.63
N ASP A 240 13.45 18.40 20.51
CA ASP A 240 12.20 17.95 19.87
C ASP A 240 12.44 17.38 18.47
N MET A 241 13.21 18.09 17.65
CA MET A 241 13.47 17.65 16.28
C MET A 241 14.39 16.46 16.20
N ILE A 242 15.39 16.38 17.09
CA ILE A 242 16.29 15.22 17.19
C ILE A 242 15.49 13.99 17.62
N LEU A 243 14.58 14.11 18.60
CA LEU A 243 13.73 13.02 19.06
C LEU A 243 12.79 12.53 17.96
N LEU A 244 12.09 13.43 17.26
CA LEU A 244 11.20 13.06 16.16
C LEU A 244 11.95 12.32 15.04
N ARG A 245 13.10 12.85 14.62
CA ARG A 245 13.94 12.21 13.60
C ARG A 245 14.46 10.85 14.07
N HIS A 246 14.81 10.70 15.34
CA HIS A 246 15.21 9.41 15.90
C HIS A 246 14.08 8.38 15.84
N MET A 247 12.82 8.77 16.13
CA MET A 247 11.66 7.89 15.95
C MET A 247 11.62 7.29 14.54
N ILE A 248 11.85 8.13 13.52
CA ILE A 248 11.82 7.72 12.13
C ILE A 248 13.02 6.84 11.76
N LEU A 249 14.24 7.28 12.10
CA LEU A 249 15.48 6.59 11.73
C LEU A 249 15.63 5.21 12.41
N SER A 250 14.87 4.91 13.44
CA SER A 250 14.99 3.68 14.23
C SER A 250 13.77 2.76 14.16
N HIS A 251 12.68 3.13 13.46
CA HIS A 251 11.40 2.41 13.57
C HIS A 251 11.44 0.95 13.08
N HIS A 252 12.31 0.57 12.14
CA HIS A 252 12.49 -0.84 11.79
C HIS A 252 13.29 -1.65 12.84
N GLY A 253 13.84 -1.00 13.87
CA GLY A 253 14.48 -1.63 15.02
C GLY A 253 15.86 -2.18 14.76
N LEU A 254 16.07 -2.94 13.69
CA LEU A 254 17.31 -3.61 13.35
C LEU A 254 17.98 -3.00 12.13
N LEU A 255 19.33 -2.98 12.15
CA LEU A 255 20.12 -2.48 11.02
C LEU A 255 19.90 -3.33 9.76
N GLU A 256 19.70 -4.64 9.93
CA GLU A 256 19.41 -5.58 8.85
C GLU A 256 18.07 -5.28 8.14
N TYR A 257 17.16 -4.56 8.81
CA TYR A 257 15.87 -4.13 8.25
C TYR A 257 15.91 -2.70 7.68
N GLY A 258 17.11 -2.12 7.60
CA GLY A 258 17.34 -0.82 6.96
C GLY A 258 17.25 0.39 7.90
N SER A 259 17.03 0.21 9.21
CA SER A 259 17.14 1.31 10.16
C SER A 259 18.60 1.77 10.31
N PRO A 260 18.94 3.04 10.08
CA PRO A 260 20.30 3.56 10.33
C PRO A 260 20.74 3.46 11.80
N GLU A 261 19.78 3.49 12.73
CA GLU A 261 19.99 3.41 14.17
C GLU A 261 19.00 2.44 14.81
N ARG A 262 19.39 1.88 15.95
CA ARG A 262 18.46 1.12 16.81
C ARG A 262 17.68 2.07 17.72
N PRO A 263 16.46 1.70 18.16
CA PRO A 263 15.70 2.48 19.13
C PRO A 263 16.49 2.77 20.40
N LYS A 264 16.55 4.05 20.80
CA LYS A 264 17.21 4.54 22.03
C LYS A 264 16.23 5.33 22.91
N LEU A 265 14.94 5.34 22.54
CA LEU A 265 13.83 5.94 23.28
C LEU A 265 12.78 4.88 23.56
N LEU A 266 12.09 5.02 24.68
CA LEU A 266 10.96 4.14 25.01
C LEU A 266 9.90 4.16 23.89
N GLU A 267 9.56 5.35 23.41
CA GLU A 267 8.59 5.55 22.32
C GLU A 267 9.04 4.92 21.00
N ALA A 268 10.34 4.98 20.70
CA ALA A 268 10.88 4.39 19.48
C ALA A 268 10.85 2.85 19.54
N GLU A 269 11.14 2.25 20.68
CA GLU A 269 11.02 0.81 20.90
C GLU A 269 9.56 0.36 20.82
N VAL A 270 8.63 1.13 21.39
CA VAL A 270 7.19 0.87 21.28
C VAL A 270 6.74 0.98 19.83
N LEU A 271 7.14 2.03 19.11
CA LEU A 271 6.80 2.21 17.69
C LEU A 271 7.25 1.01 16.84
N HIS A 272 8.49 0.56 17.00
CA HIS A 272 9.01 -0.63 16.34
C HIS A 272 8.13 -1.87 16.59
N ASN A 273 7.80 -2.12 17.86
CA ASN A 273 7.04 -3.32 18.22
C ASN A 273 5.59 -3.29 17.71
N ILE A 274 4.91 -2.14 17.71
CA ILE A 274 3.55 -2.04 17.17
C ILE A 274 3.53 -2.16 15.65
N ASP A 275 4.54 -1.66 14.94
CA ASP A 275 4.67 -1.82 13.49
C ASP A 275 4.86 -3.30 13.12
N MET A 276 5.77 -3.98 13.78
CA MET A 276 5.96 -5.43 13.65
C MET A 276 4.68 -6.22 13.93
N MET A 277 3.91 -5.79 14.92
CA MET A 277 2.65 -6.44 15.31
C MET A 277 1.57 -6.23 14.24
N ASP A 278 1.36 -5.01 13.75
CA ASP A 278 0.38 -4.72 12.69
C ASP A 278 0.70 -5.49 11.41
N ALA A 279 1.94 -5.46 10.96
CA ALA A 279 2.41 -6.21 9.80
C ALA A 279 2.18 -7.72 9.97
N SER A 280 2.50 -8.28 11.15
CA SER A 280 2.33 -9.70 11.43
C SER A 280 0.86 -10.11 11.41
N ILE A 281 -0.02 -9.35 12.07
CA ILE A 281 -1.47 -9.59 12.08
C ILE A 281 -2.02 -9.58 10.65
N ASN A 282 -1.63 -8.61 9.84
CA ASN A 282 -2.10 -8.50 8.46
C ASN A 282 -1.65 -9.71 7.60
N MET A 283 -0.37 -10.08 7.66
CA MET A 283 0.15 -11.25 6.93
C MET A 283 -0.53 -12.56 7.35
N ILE A 284 -0.72 -12.77 8.66
CA ILE A 284 -1.39 -13.96 9.19
C ILE A 284 -2.84 -14.00 8.73
N THR A 285 -3.56 -12.88 8.84
CA THR A 285 -4.98 -12.78 8.42
C THR A 285 -5.13 -13.12 6.94
N LYS A 286 -4.31 -12.53 6.06
CA LYS A 286 -4.32 -12.85 4.61
C LYS A 286 -4.08 -14.33 4.32
N ALA A 287 -3.18 -14.98 5.05
CA ALA A 287 -2.90 -16.41 4.88
C ALA A 287 -4.07 -17.26 5.38
N LEU A 288 -4.65 -16.91 6.53
CA LEU A 288 -5.79 -17.63 7.11
C LEU A 288 -7.06 -17.47 6.28
N ASP A 289 -7.29 -16.33 5.61
CA ASP A 289 -8.45 -16.13 4.74
C ASP A 289 -8.52 -17.16 3.61
N LYS A 290 -7.37 -17.54 3.08
CA LYS A 290 -7.22 -18.56 2.02
C LYS A 290 -7.19 -19.99 2.57
N THR A 291 -7.16 -20.17 3.88
CA THR A 291 -7.01 -21.47 4.55
C THR A 291 -8.37 -22.02 4.96
N GLU A 292 -8.61 -23.32 4.74
CA GLU A 292 -9.79 -24.01 5.24
C GLU A 292 -9.74 -24.14 6.78
N LYS A 293 -10.92 -24.09 7.42
CA LYS A 293 -11.03 -24.33 8.87
C LYS A 293 -10.46 -25.69 9.25
N GLY A 294 -9.76 -25.76 10.38
CA GLY A 294 -9.11 -26.98 10.86
C GLY A 294 -7.80 -27.32 10.17
N LYS A 295 -7.24 -26.41 9.35
CA LYS A 295 -5.97 -26.62 8.66
C LYS A 295 -4.95 -25.52 8.99
N PHE A 296 -3.68 -25.80 8.71
CA PHE A 296 -2.60 -24.82 8.75
C PHE A 296 -2.52 -24.05 7.44
N SER A 297 -2.16 -22.77 7.52
CA SER A 297 -1.88 -21.93 6.37
C SER A 297 -0.64 -22.39 5.59
N GLU A 298 -0.44 -21.86 4.39
CA GLU A 298 0.88 -21.85 3.76
C GLU A 298 1.92 -21.17 4.66
N ARG A 299 3.20 -21.42 4.37
CA ARG A 299 4.31 -20.79 5.08
C ARG A 299 4.41 -19.32 4.70
N ILE A 300 4.52 -18.44 5.70
CA ILE A 300 4.64 -17.00 5.52
C ILE A 300 6.13 -16.62 5.59
N PHE A 301 6.72 -16.25 4.46
CA PHE A 301 8.14 -15.92 4.36
C PHE A 301 8.54 -14.78 5.33
N GLY A 302 7.76 -13.70 5.40
CA GLY A 302 8.00 -12.56 6.29
C GLY A 302 7.84 -12.86 7.79
N LEU A 303 7.44 -14.09 8.16
CA LEU A 303 7.29 -14.56 9.53
C LEU A 303 8.10 -15.86 9.74
N ASP A 304 9.36 -15.87 9.34
CA ASP A 304 10.31 -16.98 9.50
C ASP A 304 9.81 -18.31 8.90
N ASN A 305 9.06 -18.23 7.80
CA ASN A 305 8.43 -19.41 7.16
C ASN A 305 7.50 -20.20 8.09
N ARG A 306 6.88 -19.55 9.07
CA ARG A 306 5.89 -20.17 9.97
C ARG A 306 4.54 -20.34 9.27
N SER A 307 3.78 -21.38 9.68
CA SER A 307 2.40 -21.60 9.30
C SER A 307 1.49 -21.40 10.50
N PHE A 308 0.27 -20.94 10.27
CA PHE A 308 -0.69 -20.62 11.33
C PHE A 308 -1.95 -21.47 11.19
N TYR A 309 -2.46 -21.96 12.31
CA TYR A 309 -3.65 -22.80 12.32
C TYR A 309 -4.93 -21.96 12.29
N LYS A 310 -5.83 -22.29 11.36
CA LYS A 310 -7.18 -21.73 11.34
C LYS A 310 -8.12 -22.59 12.15
N HIS A 311 -8.47 -22.11 13.34
CA HIS A 311 -9.42 -22.82 14.20
C HIS A 311 -10.82 -22.90 13.55
N SER A 312 -11.63 -23.84 14.04
CA SER A 312 -12.99 -24.13 13.54
C SER A 312 -13.97 -23.00 13.82
#